data_5cb488cc55de2349f5d3123e958df0e1
#
_entry.id   5cb488cc55de2349f5d3123e958df0e1
#
_cell.length_a   1.000
_cell.length_b   1.000
_cell.length_c   1.000
_cell.angle_alpha   90.00
_cell.angle_beta   90.00
_cell.angle_gamma   90.00
#
_symmetry.space_group_name_H-M   'P 1'
#
loop_
_entity.id
_entity.type
_entity.pdbx_description
1 polymer ?
#
loop_
_entity_poly.entity_id
_entity_poly.type
_entity_poly.pdbx_seq_one_letter_code
_entity_poly.pdbx_strand_id
1 'polypeptide(L)'
;MAVKVGINGFGRIGRLVFRRCMELGGFDFVAINDLTDAKTLGHLLKYDSVHGKFNGEVKVEGDSLIVNGDKIRITAEKDPSKLNWGELGADYVIESTGVFRTKEANLKHIEAGAKKVILTVPAKGEIDATIVLGVNNDDLKGGEQVISNASCTTNCLAPMAKVLNDTFGIEKGLMTTVHSYTNDQQLLDLPHSDLRRARAAAMSIIP
;
A
#
# COMPACT_ATOMS: atom_id res chain seq x y z
N MET A 1 3.16 -14.84 18.63
CA MET A 1 1.79 -14.46 18.21
C MET A 1 1.89 -13.79 16.85
N ALA A 2 0.97 -14.06 15.93
CA ALA A 2 0.93 -13.38 14.64
C ALA A 2 0.52 -11.92 14.81
N VAL A 3 1.08 -11.04 13.97
CA VAL A 3 0.71 -9.61 13.92
C VAL A 3 -0.62 -9.48 13.18
N LYS A 4 -1.62 -8.88 13.82
CA LYS A 4 -2.95 -8.69 13.23
C LYS A 4 -3.01 -7.48 12.33
N VAL A 5 -3.36 -7.70 11.06
CA VAL A 5 -3.30 -6.68 10.01
C VAL A 5 -4.67 -6.49 9.37
N GLY A 6 -5.12 -5.22 9.28
CA GLY A 6 -6.20 -4.79 8.42
C GLY A 6 -5.65 -4.16 7.14
N ILE A 7 -6.36 -4.28 6.02
CA ILE A 7 -6.00 -3.60 4.77
C ILE A 7 -7.17 -2.71 4.35
N ASN A 8 -6.89 -1.44 4.10
CA ASN A 8 -7.83 -0.52 3.46
C ASN A 8 -7.35 -0.21 2.04
N GLY A 9 -8.11 -0.68 1.04
CA GLY A 9 -7.74 -0.66 -0.37
C GLY A 9 -7.00 -1.92 -0.82
N PHE A 10 -7.68 -2.79 -1.54
CA PHE A 10 -7.10 -4.03 -2.05
C PHE A 10 -6.77 -3.94 -3.55
N GLY A 11 -6.25 -2.76 -3.94
CA GLY A 11 -5.68 -2.48 -5.24
C GLY A 11 -4.35 -3.22 -5.46
N ARG A 12 -3.55 -2.79 -6.43
CA ARG A 12 -2.24 -3.44 -6.70
C ARG A 12 -1.36 -3.52 -5.47
N ILE A 13 -1.19 -2.39 -4.76
CA ILE A 13 -0.26 -2.34 -3.61
C ILE A 13 -0.79 -3.17 -2.45
N GLY A 14 -2.07 -3.02 -2.07
CA GLY A 14 -2.67 -3.83 -1.00
C GLY A 14 -2.52 -5.33 -1.25
N ARG A 15 -2.78 -5.79 -2.48
CA ARG A 15 -2.60 -7.21 -2.85
C ARG A 15 -1.15 -7.67 -2.81
N LEU A 16 -0.19 -6.83 -3.23
CA LEU A 16 1.23 -7.20 -3.18
C LEU A 16 1.76 -7.26 -1.75
N VAL A 17 1.35 -6.33 -0.89
CA VAL A 17 1.64 -6.39 0.56
C VAL A 17 1.06 -7.68 1.15
N PHE A 18 -0.20 -7.97 0.87
CA PHE A 18 -0.83 -9.21 1.31
C PHE A 18 -0.06 -10.45 0.87
N ARG A 19 0.24 -10.58 -0.44
CA ARG A 19 1.01 -11.70 -0.98
C ARG A 19 2.36 -11.86 -0.28
N ARG A 20 3.08 -10.75 -0.08
CA ARG A 20 4.40 -10.79 0.57
C ARG A 20 4.31 -11.20 2.03
N CYS A 21 3.32 -10.72 2.77
CA CYS A 21 3.09 -11.14 4.16
C CYS A 21 2.74 -12.62 4.26
N MET A 22 1.93 -13.14 3.33
CA MET A 22 1.61 -14.58 3.28
C MET A 22 2.85 -15.45 3.01
N GLU A 23 3.79 -14.98 2.19
CA GLU A 23 5.06 -15.68 1.94
C GLU A 23 5.97 -15.66 3.17
N LEU A 24 6.05 -14.54 3.87
CA LEU A 24 6.90 -14.37 5.06
C LEU A 24 6.34 -15.11 6.28
N GLY A 25 5.03 -15.26 6.36
CA GLY A 25 4.35 -15.78 7.54
C GLY A 25 4.39 -14.82 8.74
N GLY A 26 3.71 -15.20 9.82
CA GLY A 26 3.67 -14.39 11.05
C GLY A 26 2.66 -13.26 11.05
N PHE A 27 1.80 -13.17 10.04
CA PHE A 27 0.72 -12.18 9.92
C PHE A 27 -0.64 -12.87 9.92
N ASP A 28 -1.62 -12.20 10.53
CA ASP A 28 -3.03 -12.58 10.57
C ASP A 28 -3.85 -11.44 9.97
N PHE A 29 -4.44 -11.65 8.79
CA PHE A 29 -5.26 -10.64 8.12
C PHE A 29 -6.69 -10.71 8.64
N VAL A 30 -7.06 -9.77 9.49
CA VAL A 30 -8.36 -9.75 10.18
C VAL A 30 -9.50 -9.28 9.28
N ALA A 31 -9.26 -8.33 8.39
CA ALA A 31 -10.20 -7.90 7.35
C ALA A 31 -9.51 -7.12 6.23
N ILE A 32 -10.18 -7.06 5.09
CA ILE A 32 -9.83 -6.22 3.94
C ILE A 32 -11.05 -5.36 3.62
N ASN A 33 -10.84 -4.05 3.51
CA ASN A 33 -11.85 -3.12 3.04
C ASN A 33 -11.53 -2.67 1.62
N ASP A 34 -12.49 -2.84 0.71
CA ASP A 34 -12.42 -2.33 -0.67
C ASP A 34 -13.84 -2.14 -1.20
N LEU A 35 -14.06 -1.17 -2.08
CA LEU A 35 -15.38 -0.91 -2.66
C LEU A 35 -15.77 -1.94 -3.73
N THR A 36 -14.86 -2.81 -4.09
CA THR A 36 -15.05 -3.91 -5.06
C THR A 36 -15.52 -5.17 -4.33
N ASP A 37 -16.32 -6.00 -5.00
CA ASP A 37 -16.86 -7.25 -4.45
C ASP A 37 -15.77 -8.32 -4.22
N ALA A 38 -16.03 -9.23 -3.27
CA ALA A 38 -15.09 -10.29 -2.88
C ALA A 38 -14.69 -11.21 -4.05
N LYS A 39 -15.62 -11.49 -5.00
CA LYS A 39 -15.35 -12.36 -6.16
C LYS A 39 -14.30 -11.73 -7.07
N THR A 40 -14.45 -10.44 -7.37
CA THR A 40 -13.48 -9.68 -8.18
C THR A 40 -12.14 -9.56 -7.45
N LEU A 41 -12.15 -9.25 -6.15
CA LEU A 41 -10.92 -9.16 -5.35
C LEU A 41 -10.18 -10.50 -5.28
N GLY A 42 -10.89 -11.60 -5.09
CA GLY A 42 -10.32 -12.95 -5.10
C GLY A 42 -9.69 -13.32 -6.45
N HIS A 43 -10.34 -12.95 -7.56
CA HIS A 43 -9.77 -13.13 -8.89
C HIS A 43 -8.47 -12.33 -9.08
N LEU A 44 -8.49 -11.04 -8.71
CA LEU A 44 -7.32 -10.16 -8.83
C LEU A 44 -6.18 -10.54 -7.86
N LEU A 45 -6.48 -11.14 -6.71
CA LEU A 45 -5.47 -11.71 -5.83
C LEU A 45 -4.81 -12.94 -6.47
N LYS A 46 -5.63 -13.80 -7.10
CA LYS A 46 -5.16 -15.06 -7.69
C LYS A 46 -4.32 -14.84 -8.93
N TYR A 47 -4.67 -13.86 -9.77
CA TYR A 47 -4.02 -13.61 -11.05
C TYR A 47 -3.44 -12.19 -11.11
N ASP A 48 -2.15 -12.07 -11.30
CA ASP A 48 -1.45 -10.80 -11.51
C ASP A 48 -0.61 -10.89 -12.78
N SER A 49 -0.78 -9.91 -13.67
CA SER A 49 -0.11 -9.91 -14.98
C SER A 49 1.40 -9.66 -14.90
N VAL A 50 1.87 -9.05 -13.80
CA VAL A 50 3.30 -8.73 -13.60
C VAL A 50 3.97 -9.76 -12.68
N HIS A 51 3.31 -10.09 -11.55
CA HIS A 51 3.87 -10.95 -10.52
C HIS A 51 3.39 -12.41 -10.61
N GLY A 52 2.59 -12.73 -11.63
CA GLY A 52 2.13 -14.08 -11.87
C GLY A 52 1.03 -14.56 -10.90
N LYS A 53 0.73 -15.84 -10.99
CA LYS A 53 -0.31 -16.45 -10.17
C LYS A 53 0.10 -16.50 -8.69
N PHE A 54 -0.86 -16.25 -7.79
CA PHE A 54 -0.65 -16.39 -6.36
C PHE A 54 -0.28 -17.84 -6.01
N ASN A 55 0.77 -18.01 -5.22
CA ASN A 55 1.22 -19.32 -4.75
C ASN A 55 0.43 -19.74 -3.50
N GLY A 56 -0.79 -20.20 -3.72
CA GLY A 56 -1.69 -20.62 -2.66
C GLY A 56 -3.12 -20.81 -3.16
N GLU A 57 -3.98 -21.24 -2.27
CA GLU A 57 -5.40 -21.41 -2.55
C GLU A 57 -6.17 -20.13 -2.26
N VAL A 58 -7.04 -19.72 -3.18
CA VAL A 58 -7.96 -18.57 -3.00
C VAL A 58 -9.35 -19.03 -3.38
N LYS A 59 -10.28 -19.01 -2.42
CA LYS A 59 -11.71 -19.25 -2.59
C LYS A 59 -12.50 -18.02 -2.14
N VAL A 60 -13.74 -17.95 -2.57
CA VAL A 60 -14.68 -16.88 -2.18
C VAL A 60 -15.90 -17.53 -1.56
N GLU A 61 -16.29 -17.08 -0.38
CA GLU A 61 -17.49 -17.52 0.35
C GLU A 61 -18.26 -16.30 0.82
N GLY A 62 -19.36 -15.98 0.13
CA GLY A 62 -20.13 -14.75 0.39
C GLY A 62 -19.23 -13.51 0.31
N ASP A 63 -19.20 -12.71 1.39
CA ASP A 63 -18.38 -11.51 1.51
C ASP A 63 -17.02 -11.81 2.19
N SER A 64 -16.44 -12.97 1.91
CA SER A 64 -15.15 -13.34 2.49
C SER A 64 -14.25 -14.01 1.46
N LEU A 65 -12.95 -13.80 1.60
CA LEU A 65 -11.91 -14.59 0.95
C LEU A 65 -11.45 -15.69 1.91
N ILE A 66 -11.31 -16.90 1.38
CA ILE A 66 -10.62 -17.99 2.07
C ILE A 66 -9.28 -18.17 1.39
N VAL A 67 -8.21 -17.83 2.09
CA VAL A 67 -6.84 -17.89 1.55
C VAL A 67 -6.02 -18.87 2.38
N ASN A 68 -5.58 -19.95 1.76
CA ASN A 68 -4.86 -21.06 2.43
C ASN A 68 -5.59 -21.63 3.67
N GLY A 69 -6.92 -21.54 3.68
CA GLY A 69 -7.77 -22.00 4.79
C GLY A 69 -8.20 -20.88 5.74
N ASP A 70 -7.51 -19.74 5.77
CA ASP A 70 -7.86 -18.60 6.62
C ASP A 70 -9.00 -17.77 6.01
N LYS A 71 -10.02 -17.50 6.81
CA LYS A 71 -11.18 -16.69 6.40
C LYS A 71 -10.95 -15.22 6.69
N ILE A 72 -10.95 -14.41 5.65
CA ILE A 72 -10.73 -12.97 5.70
C ILE A 72 -12.01 -12.25 5.27
N ARG A 73 -12.55 -11.44 6.16
CA ARG A 73 -13.77 -10.67 5.90
C ARG A 73 -13.47 -9.54 4.90
N ILE A 74 -14.35 -9.37 3.90
CA ILE A 74 -14.34 -8.22 2.99
C ILE A 74 -15.43 -7.24 3.42
N THR A 75 -15.07 -5.97 3.51
CA THR A 75 -16.00 -4.85 3.77
C THR A 75 -15.93 -3.84 2.65
N ALA A 76 -16.96 -3.01 2.50
CA ALA A 76 -17.07 -1.99 1.44
C ALA A 76 -17.44 -0.62 2.04
N GLU A 77 -16.73 -0.23 3.09
CA GLU A 77 -16.96 1.03 3.80
C GLU A 77 -16.10 2.17 3.21
N LYS A 78 -16.73 3.32 2.98
CA LYS A 78 -16.06 4.51 2.44
C LYS A 78 -15.38 5.35 3.51
N ASP A 79 -15.91 5.34 4.73
CA ASP A 79 -15.39 6.12 5.84
C ASP A 79 -14.51 5.25 6.76
N PRO A 80 -13.20 5.50 6.81
CA PRO A 80 -12.29 4.69 7.62
C PRO A 80 -12.66 4.61 9.11
N SER A 81 -13.33 5.63 9.65
CA SER A 81 -13.74 5.66 11.06
C SER A 81 -14.78 4.59 11.42
N LYS A 82 -15.43 3.98 10.42
CA LYS A 82 -16.47 2.94 10.58
C LYS A 82 -15.97 1.52 10.37
N LEU A 83 -14.67 1.31 10.24
CA LEU A 83 -14.10 0.01 9.87
C LEU A 83 -13.93 -0.97 11.05
N ASN A 84 -14.24 -0.54 12.29
CA ASN A 84 -14.26 -1.38 13.49
C ASN A 84 -12.97 -2.18 13.72
N TRP A 85 -11.80 -1.61 13.40
CA TRP A 85 -10.50 -2.27 13.56
C TRP A 85 -10.24 -2.77 14.98
N GLY A 86 -10.74 -2.03 15.99
CA GLY A 86 -10.61 -2.41 17.40
C GLY A 86 -11.34 -3.70 17.74
N GLU A 87 -12.56 -3.91 17.25
CA GLU A 87 -13.33 -5.15 17.46
C GLU A 87 -12.65 -6.34 16.79
N LEU A 88 -11.99 -6.11 15.64
CA LEU A 88 -11.24 -7.13 14.91
C LEU A 88 -9.85 -7.37 15.52
N GLY A 89 -9.42 -6.50 16.42
CA GLY A 89 -8.12 -6.56 17.10
C GLY A 89 -6.94 -6.25 16.18
N ALA A 90 -7.12 -5.40 15.16
CA ALA A 90 -6.04 -5.03 14.25
C ALA A 90 -4.92 -4.28 14.99
N ASP A 91 -3.70 -4.78 14.90
CA ASP A 91 -2.51 -4.09 15.39
C ASP A 91 -2.08 -3.00 14.39
N TYR A 92 -2.08 -3.33 13.11
CA TYR A 92 -1.69 -2.44 12.02
C TYR A 92 -2.78 -2.38 10.97
N VAL A 93 -2.98 -1.19 10.39
CA VAL A 93 -3.76 -1.01 9.18
C VAL A 93 -2.84 -0.56 8.05
N ILE A 94 -2.89 -1.27 6.94
CA ILE A 94 -2.22 -0.88 5.69
C ILE A 94 -3.21 -0.02 4.91
N GLU A 95 -2.93 1.29 4.83
CA GLU A 95 -3.71 2.22 4.01
C GLU A 95 -3.14 2.27 2.58
N SER A 96 -3.84 1.64 1.66
CA SER A 96 -3.41 1.48 0.26
C SER A 96 -4.45 1.90 -0.78
N THR A 97 -5.42 2.72 -0.39
CA THR A 97 -6.39 3.30 -1.33
C THR A 97 -5.80 4.41 -2.21
N GLY A 98 -4.75 5.09 -1.73
CA GLY A 98 -4.19 6.28 -2.35
C GLY A 98 -5.04 7.55 -2.17
N VAL A 99 -6.17 7.46 -1.47
CA VAL A 99 -7.11 8.56 -1.22
C VAL A 99 -6.79 9.29 0.09
N PHE A 100 -6.59 8.56 1.17
CA PHE A 100 -6.33 9.09 2.51
C PHE A 100 -4.83 9.34 2.71
N ARG A 101 -4.36 10.55 2.34
CA ARG A 101 -2.93 10.86 2.26
C ARG A 101 -2.43 11.81 3.34
N THR A 102 -3.30 12.40 4.17
CA THR A 102 -2.91 13.27 5.29
C THR A 102 -2.91 12.50 6.60
N LYS A 103 -2.21 13.03 7.60
CA LYS A 103 -2.20 12.44 8.95
C LYS A 103 -3.61 12.36 9.52
N GLU A 104 -4.38 13.44 9.42
CA GLU A 104 -5.75 13.54 9.95
C GLU A 104 -6.68 12.48 9.33
N ALA A 105 -6.55 12.27 8.00
CA ALA A 105 -7.34 11.25 7.31
C ALA A 105 -7.00 9.82 7.78
N ASN A 106 -5.73 9.58 8.12
CA ASN A 106 -5.26 8.28 8.62
C ASN A 106 -5.56 8.08 10.11
N LEU A 107 -5.65 9.14 10.92
CA LEU A 107 -6.08 9.05 12.32
C LEU A 107 -7.49 8.47 12.47
N LYS A 108 -8.35 8.55 11.45
CA LYS A 108 -9.65 7.87 11.45
C LYS A 108 -9.54 6.35 11.62
N HIS A 109 -8.47 5.73 11.16
CA HIS A 109 -8.22 4.30 11.41
C HIS A 109 -7.84 4.06 12.88
N ILE A 110 -7.13 5.00 13.51
CA ILE A 110 -6.82 4.93 14.94
C ILE A 110 -8.10 5.11 15.76
N GLU A 111 -8.97 6.07 15.39
CA GLU A 111 -10.30 6.25 15.99
C GLU A 111 -11.16 4.98 15.86
N ALA A 112 -11.05 4.25 14.76
CA ALA A 112 -11.69 2.97 14.51
C ALA A 112 -11.03 1.79 15.29
N GLY A 113 -9.98 2.06 16.07
CA GLY A 113 -9.34 1.13 16.99
C GLY A 113 -8.08 0.44 16.51
N ALA A 114 -7.51 0.82 15.37
CA ALA A 114 -6.19 0.38 14.96
C ALA A 114 -5.10 0.97 15.87
N LYS A 115 -4.02 0.23 16.13
CA LYS A 115 -2.91 0.76 16.93
C LYS A 115 -1.96 1.63 16.11
N LYS A 116 -1.72 1.26 14.86
CA LYS A 116 -0.84 1.99 13.92
C LYS A 116 -1.38 1.88 12.50
N VAL A 117 -1.05 2.89 11.68
CA VAL A 117 -1.36 2.93 10.25
C VAL A 117 -0.08 3.04 9.45
N ILE A 118 0.04 2.20 8.42
CA ILE A 118 1.12 2.28 7.44
C ILE A 118 0.52 2.74 6.11
N LEU A 119 0.85 3.98 5.74
CA LEU A 119 0.45 4.58 4.49
C LEU A 119 1.40 4.15 3.37
N THR A 120 0.88 3.55 2.31
CA THR A 120 1.69 2.99 1.20
C THR A 120 2.02 3.99 0.09
N VAL A 121 1.72 5.26 0.29
CA VAL A 121 1.97 6.36 -0.65
C VAL A 121 2.61 7.54 0.07
N PRO A 122 3.21 8.51 -0.64
CA PRO A 122 3.70 9.73 -0.01
C PRO A 122 2.58 10.47 0.70
N ALA A 123 2.83 10.86 1.95
CA ALA A 123 1.90 11.69 2.70
C ALA A 123 1.78 13.09 2.07
N LYS A 124 0.62 13.72 2.29
CA LYS A 124 0.40 15.14 2.04
C LYS A 124 0.47 15.89 3.37
N GLY A 125 1.46 16.76 3.52
CA GLY A 125 1.72 17.48 4.78
C GLY A 125 2.54 16.64 5.76
N GLU A 126 2.57 17.06 7.02
CA GLU A 126 3.33 16.40 8.07
C GLU A 126 2.72 15.06 8.46
N ILE A 127 3.58 14.12 8.82
CA ILE A 127 3.25 12.77 9.29
C ILE A 127 4.25 12.36 10.37
N ASP A 128 3.95 11.35 11.17
CA ASP A 128 4.84 10.97 12.28
C ASP A 128 6.21 10.49 11.81
N ALA A 129 6.27 9.69 10.73
CA ALA A 129 7.52 9.29 10.10
C ALA A 129 7.31 8.92 8.64
N THR A 130 8.32 9.17 7.82
CA THR A 130 8.43 8.63 6.45
C THR A 130 9.66 7.75 6.40
N ILE A 131 9.47 6.45 6.12
CA ILE A 131 10.51 5.44 6.24
C ILE A 131 10.79 4.77 4.92
N VAL A 132 12.06 4.69 4.57
CA VAL A 132 12.58 3.82 3.52
C VAL A 132 13.47 2.77 4.17
N LEU A 133 13.09 1.51 4.03
CA LEU A 133 13.78 0.39 4.66
C LEU A 133 15.25 0.31 4.20
N GLY A 134 16.17 0.17 5.16
CA GLY A 134 17.61 0.16 4.91
C GLY A 134 18.24 1.56 4.77
N VAL A 135 17.43 2.62 4.79
CA VAL A 135 17.91 4.01 4.72
C VAL A 135 17.80 4.70 6.08
N ASN A 136 16.58 4.73 6.62
CA ASN A 136 16.27 5.47 7.85
C ASN A 136 15.31 4.74 8.80
N ASN A 137 15.32 3.42 8.81
CA ASN A 137 14.49 2.63 9.74
C ASN A 137 14.73 2.94 11.21
N ASP A 138 15.94 3.40 11.55
CA ASP A 138 16.32 3.76 12.93
C ASP A 138 15.71 5.09 13.41
N ASP A 139 15.06 5.84 12.50
CA ASP A 139 14.27 7.02 12.84
C ASP A 139 12.97 6.66 13.58
N LEU A 140 12.49 5.43 13.47
CA LEU A 140 11.34 4.96 14.23
C LEU A 140 11.68 4.85 15.72
N LYS A 141 10.94 5.58 16.56
CA LYS A 141 11.12 5.60 18.03
C LYS A 141 10.05 4.79 18.77
N GLY A 142 9.06 4.22 18.02
CA GLY A 142 8.01 3.37 18.57
C GLY A 142 6.72 4.07 18.94
N GLY A 143 6.72 5.40 19.04
CA GLY A 143 5.55 6.22 19.37
C GLY A 143 4.69 6.62 18.18
N GLU A 144 5.17 6.43 16.96
CA GLU A 144 4.51 6.83 15.72
C GLU A 144 3.21 6.05 15.52
N GLN A 145 2.13 6.76 15.21
CA GLN A 145 0.84 6.15 14.91
C GLN A 145 0.60 6.04 13.41
N VAL A 146 1.05 7.03 12.63
CA VAL A 146 0.84 7.08 11.18
C VAL A 146 2.19 7.22 10.49
N ILE A 147 2.59 6.17 9.76
CA ILE A 147 3.89 6.07 9.11
C ILE A 147 3.68 5.96 7.60
N SER A 148 4.44 6.71 6.81
CA SER A 148 4.47 6.54 5.36
C SER A 148 5.68 5.71 4.93
N ASN A 149 5.46 4.79 4.00
CA ASN A 149 6.54 4.07 3.31
C ASN A 149 7.04 4.84 2.07
N ALA A 150 6.85 6.16 2.01
CA ALA A 150 7.27 7.04 0.93
C ALA A 150 6.68 6.66 -0.44
N SER A 151 7.38 7.00 -1.53
CA SER A 151 6.98 6.68 -2.91
C SER A 151 7.79 5.52 -3.50
N CYS A 152 7.29 4.92 -4.58
CA CYS A 152 8.04 3.96 -5.38
C CYS A 152 9.38 4.53 -5.86
N THR A 153 9.39 5.78 -6.34
CA THR A 153 10.61 6.47 -6.76
C THR A 153 11.56 6.70 -5.59
N THR A 154 11.07 7.11 -4.42
CA THR A 154 11.89 7.28 -3.23
C THR A 154 12.50 5.96 -2.76
N ASN A 155 11.74 4.87 -2.76
CA ASN A 155 12.25 3.55 -2.39
C ASN A 155 13.30 3.01 -3.38
N CYS A 156 13.29 3.47 -4.63
CA CYS A 156 14.34 3.19 -5.61
C CYS A 156 15.58 4.06 -5.37
N LEU A 157 15.40 5.39 -5.29
CA LEU A 157 16.51 6.35 -5.26
C LEU A 157 17.25 6.39 -3.93
N ALA A 158 16.54 6.40 -2.80
CA ALA A 158 17.14 6.66 -1.50
C ALA A 158 18.19 5.63 -1.10
N PRO A 159 17.98 4.31 -1.28
CA PRO A 159 19.05 3.33 -1.00
C PRO A 159 20.28 3.52 -1.88
N MET A 160 20.12 3.80 -3.17
CA MET A 160 21.25 4.06 -4.09
C MET A 160 22.01 5.32 -3.71
N ALA A 161 21.27 6.41 -3.44
CA ALA A 161 21.86 7.66 -3.01
C ALA A 161 22.60 7.52 -1.66
N LYS A 162 22.01 6.74 -0.73
CA LYS A 162 22.67 6.45 0.56
C LYS A 162 24.01 5.77 0.37
N VAL A 163 24.07 4.69 -0.42
CA VAL A 163 25.33 3.96 -0.67
C VAL A 163 26.38 4.87 -1.29
N LEU A 164 26.00 5.67 -2.29
CA LEU A 164 26.92 6.60 -2.95
C LEU A 164 27.41 7.69 -1.98
N ASN A 165 26.50 8.26 -1.19
CA ASN A 165 26.83 9.31 -0.23
C ASN A 165 27.73 8.79 0.89
N ASP A 166 27.43 7.63 1.44
CA ASP A 166 28.19 7.04 2.55
C ASP A 166 29.60 6.60 2.11
N THR A 167 29.77 6.27 0.81
CA THR A 167 31.06 5.78 0.27
C THR A 167 31.93 6.92 -0.26
N PHE A 168 31.34 7.88 -0.97
CA PHE A 168 32.09 8.90 -1.73
C PHE A 168 31.74 10.33 -1.35
N GLY A 169 30.64 10.56 -0.66
CA GLY A 169 30.03 11.87 -0.46
C GLY A 169 29.35 12.39 -1.74
N ILE A 170 28.17 13.02 -1.61
CA ILE A 170 27.46 13.66 -2.70
C ILE A 170 27.40 15.17 -2.44
N GLU A 171 28.02 15.97 -3.30
CA GLU A 171 27.92 17.42 -3.22
C GLU A 171 26.68 17.95 -3.98
N LYS A 172 26.43 17.40 -5.16
CA LYS A 172 25.32 17.79 -6.07
C LYS A 172 24.89 16.61 -6.91
N GLY A 173 23.62 16.61 -7.32
CA GLY A 173 23.10 15.59 -8.22
C GLY A 173 21.89 16.06 -8.99
N LEU A 174 21.64 15.42 -10.12
CA LEU A 174 20.40 15.50 -10.88
C LEU A 174 19.82 14.09 -10.96
N MET A 175 18.50 13.98 -10.85
CA MET A 175 17.81 12.72 -10.96
C MET A 175 16.87 12.72 -12.15
N THR A 176 16.97 11.69 -12.97
CA THR A 176 15.97 11.36 -13.99
C THR A 176 15.47 9.95 -13.72
N THR A 177 14.16 9.79 -13.69
CA THR A 177 13.54 8.47 -13.54
C THR A 177 12.91 8.03 -14.85
N VAL A 178 13.16 6.77 -15.24
CA VAL A 178 12.44 6.07 -16.30
C VAL A 178 11.57 5.03 -15.62
N HIS A 179 10.29 5.31 -15.52
CA HIS A 179 9.37 4.58 -14.66
C HIS A 179 8.36 3.77 -15.46
N SER A 180 8.03 2.56 -15.01
CA SER A 180 6.87 1.84 -15.53
C SER A 180 5.60 2.64 -15.28
N TYR A 181 4.64 2.61 -16.23
CA TYR A 181 3.37 3.30 -16.02
C TYR A 181 2.56 2.71 -14.86
N THR A 182 1.76 3.55 -14.23
CA THR A 182 0.88 3.20 -13.14
C THR A 182 -0.55 3.72 -13.39
N ASN A 183 -1.53 3.29 -12.61
CA ASN A 183 -2.92 3.75 -12.75
C ASN A 183 -3.10 5.26 -12.51
N ASP A 184 -2.16 5.92 -11.84
CA ASP A 184 -2.15 7.39 -11.69
C ASP A 184 -2.13 8.12 -13.05
N GLN A 185 -1.57 7.48 -14.08
CA GLN A 185 -1.48 8.03 -15.44
C GLN A 185 -2.77 7.87 -16.26
N GLN A 186 -3.83 7.27 -15.72
CA GLN A 186 -5.13 7.05 -16.39
C GLN A 186 -5.09 6.15 -17.64
N LEU A 187 -3.97 5.58 -17.96
CA LEU A 187 -3.57 4.53 -18.91
C LEU A 187 -4.01 4.67 -20.38
N LEU A 188 -5.23 5.09 -20.73
CA LEU A 188 -5.73 5.12 -22.10
C LEU A 188 -6.65 6.31 -22.34
N ASP A 189 -6.07 7.42 -22.81
CA ASP A 189 -6.77 8.63 -23.29
C ASP A 189 -7.90 9.13 -22.36
N LEU A 190 -7.70 8.99 -21.06
CA LEU A 190 -8.64 9.47 -20.04
C LEU A 190 -8.27 10.90 -19.58
N PRO A 191 -9.23 11.67 -19.05
CA PRO A 191 -8.97 13.00 -18.53
C PRO A 191 -7.89 13.00 -17.44
N HIS A 192 -6.93 13.90 -17.55
CA HIS A 192 -5.90 14.13 -16.56
C HIS A 192 -5.61 15.64 -16.45
N SER A 193 -5.23 16.11 -15.27
CA SER A 193 -4.89 17.53 -15.04
C SER A 193 -3.67 17.97 -15.84
N ASP A 194 -2.70 17.10 -16.08
CA ASP A 194 -1.62 17.29 -17.03
C ASP A 194 -2.00 16.62 -18.36
N LEU A 195 -2.29 17.41 -19.39
CA LEU A 195 -2.73 16.91 -20.68
C LEU A 195 -1.68 16.04 -21.40
N ARG A 196 -0.41 16.14 -21.05
CA ARG A 196 0.64 15.27 -21.58
C ARG A 196 0.45 13.82 -21.09
N ARG A 197 -0.22 13.64 -19.96
CA ARG A 197 -0.54 12.34 -19.37
C ARG A 197 -1.90 11.78 -19.80
N ALA A 198 -2.75 12.60 -20.45
CA ALA A 198 -4.01 12.17 -21.05
C ALA A 198 -3.76 11.47 -22.41
N ARG A 199 -2.95 10.42 -22.39
CA ARG A 199 -2.51 9.62 -23.55
C ARG A 199 -2.52 8.14 -23.21
N ALA A 200 -2.15 7.28 -24.16
CA ALA A 200 -2.03 5.85 -23.93
C ALA A 200 -0.64 5.50 -23.37
N ALA A 201 -0.58 5.15 -22.10
CA ALA A 201 0.68 4.87 -21.41
C ALA A 201 1.47 3.68 -21.99
N ALA A 202 0.78 2.66 -22.53
CA ALA A 202 1.40 1.50 -23.13
C ALA A 202 2.01 1.77 -24.53
N MET A 203 1.65 2.89 -25.15
CA MET A 203 2.09 3.27 -26.50
C MET A 203 2.99 4.49 -26.51
N SER A 204 3.05 5.26 -25.45
CA SER A 204 3.72 6.54 -25.36
C SER A 204 4.55 6.65 -24.09
N ILE A 205 5.69 7.33 -24.17
CA ILE A 205 6.41 7.80 -23.00
C ILE A 205 5.72 9.10 -22.57
N ILE A 206 5.13 9.10 -21.40
CA ILE A 206 4.40 10.23 -20.81
C ILE A 206 5.00 10.62 -19.47
N PRO A 207 4.89 11.89 -19.02
CA PRO A 207 5.49 12.35 -17.77
C PRO A 207 4.84 11.73 -16.53
#